data_513141906b67ade24b181d60615dd97d
#
_entry.id   513141906b67ade24b181d60615dd97d
#
_cell.length_a   1.000
_cell.length_b   1.000
_cell.length_c   1.000
_cell.angle_alpha   90.00
_cell.angle_beta   90.00
_cell.angle_gamma   90.00
#
_symmetry.space_group_name_H-M   'P 1'
#
loop_
_entity.id
_entity.type
_entity.pdbx_description
1 polymer ?
#
loop_
_entity_poly.entity_id
_entity_poly.type
_entity_poly.pdbx_seq_one_letter_code
_entity_poly.pdbx_strand_id
1 'polypeptide(L)'
;MSLPDARVNKNLEGSGFRARVQRFGGHLAGMIMPNIGAFIAWGLLTALFIPEGWAPNETLATMVTPIITYLLPILIGYTGGRMVHGQRGAVIGALATMGVIVGSDTPMFLGAMVMGPLAAWVLKQFDRAVHGRVASGFEMLVDNFSLGIIGMIMATLARLGIGPVVGFLVNLLGQGVQLLVDNGLLPLASVVVEPAKVLFLNNAINHGVLSPLGAAQAQEVGQSILFMVESNPGPGLGVLLAVWFFGQKALRSTAPGAVIIHFFGGIHEIYFPYVLAKPVLIVASIAGGVSGLLVGSITGAGLVGPASPGSIIAYLAVTPRGGYVAVLSAVIAATVVSFLVASLLLGFGRGRKAEAPGTSADAGESAPEHAAEPRIPSDATKSPAEETGAPATGTRVLNGRDVKKLVIACDAGMGSSVMVASSMKKRLAPHGVEVSHSPVNEVSPDTELIMCQSGLADRARNIAPNAVIITFEQFLGDPAFARVENAIKSGENLV
;
A
#
# COMPACT_ATOMS: atom_id res chain seq x y z
N MET A 1 6.77 -11.65 3.57
CA MET A 1 5.94 -10.49 3.15
C MET A 1 6.40 -10.12 1.75
N SER A 2 5.71 -10.60 0.69
CA SER A 2 5.98 -10.05 -0.63
C SER A 2 5.57 -8.59 -0.59
N LEU A 3 6.46 -7.72 -1.06
CA LEU A 3 6.15 -6.31 -1.26
C LEU A 3 4.90 -6.22 -2.12
N PRO A 4 3.92 -5.33 -1.82
CA PRO A 4 2.82 -5.08 -2.73
C PRO A 4 3.43 -4.80 -4.11
N ASP A 5 3.15 -5.66 -5.08
CA ASP A 5 3.60 -5.43 -6.43
C ASP A 5 2.98 -4.09 -6.86
N ALA A 6 3.78 -3.16 -7.35
CA ALA A 6 3.29 -1.89 -7.89
C ALA A 6 2.27 -2.07 -9.04
N ARG A 7 2.04 -3.33 -9.44
CA ARG A 7 1.04 -3.75 -10.43
C ARG A 7 -0.34 -4.03 -9.85
N VAL A 8 -0.56 -3.92 -8.54
CA VAL A 8 -1.85 -4.27 -7.90
C VAL A 8 -2.98 -3.26 -8.21
N ASN A 9 -2.71 -2.18 -8.89
CA ASN A 9 -3.75 -1.28 -9.40
C ASN A 9 -3.95 -1.44 -10.91
N LYS A 10 -4.46 -2.59 -11.35
CA LYS A 10 -4.89 -2.81 -12.75
C LYS A 10 -6.01 -1.87 -13.23
N ASN A 11 -6.62 -1.09 -12.35
CA ASN A 11 -7.62 -0.06 -12.69
C ASN A 11 -7.01 1.30 -13.10
N LEU A 12 -5.69 1.36 -13.38
CA LEU A 12 -5.00 2.55 -13.87
C LEU A 12 -4.84 2.58 -15.40
N GLU A 13 -5.68 1.88 -16.13
CA GLU A 13 -5.77 1.94 -17.59
C GLU A 13 -6.44 3.23 -18.03
N GLY A 14 -5.66 4.33 -18.00
CA GLY A 14 -6.05 5.61 -18.50
C GLY A 14 -4.83 6.39 -19.00
N SER A 15 -4.96 7.07 -20.13
CA SER A 15 -3.91 7.95 -20.71
C SER A 15 -3.92 9.36 -20.14
N GLY A 16 -4.90 9.69 -19.28
CA GLY A 16 -5.10 11.04 -18.74
C GLY A 16 -4.08 11.46 -17.69
N PHE A 17 -4.03 12.78 -17.40
CA PHE A 17 -3.17 13.37 -16.36
C PHE A 17 -3.35 12.70 -15.00
N ARG A 18 -4.61 12.44 -14.58
CA ARG A 18 -4.95 11.75 -13.33
C ARG A 18 -4.26 10.38 -13.24
N ALA A 19 -4.35 9.56 -14.30
CA ALA A 19 -3.74 8.22 -14.31
C ALA A 19 -2.20 8.28 -14.23
N ARG A 20 -1.56 9.31 -14.81
CA ARG A 20 -0.11 9.53 -14.69
C ARG A 20 0.29 9.89 -13.26
N VAL A 21 -0.45 10.81 -12.62
CA VAL A 21 -0.18 11.21 -11.23
C VAL A 21 -0.41 10.06 -10.26
N GLN A 22 -1.49 9.28 -10.44
CA GLN A 22 -1.73 8.08 -9.64
C GLN A 22 -0.63 7.03 -9.80
N ARG A 23 -0.15 6.78 -11.02
CA ARG A 23 0.98 5.86 -11.27
C ARG A 23 2.25 6.36 -10.61
N PHE A 24 2.54 7.65 -10.72
CA PHE A 24 3.70 8.25 -10.05
C PHE A 24 3.60 8.10 -8.53
N GLY A 25 2.45 8.47 -7.94
CA GLY A 25 2.19 8.28 -6.51
C GLY A 25 2.29 6.81 -6.07
N GLY A 26 1.79 5.88 -6.90
CA GLY A 26 1.92 4.45 -6.67
C GLY A 26 3.37 3.98 -6.66
N HIS A 27 4.24 4.53 -7.51
CA HIS A 27 5.68 4.23 -7.48
C HIS A 27 6.35 4.76 -6.21
N LEU A 28 6.03 6.00 -5.79
CA LEU A 28 6.56 6.56 -4.54
C LEU A 28 6.12 5.74 -3.33
N ALA A 29 4.82 5.42 -3.25
CA ALA A 29 4.29 4.57 -2.18
C ALA A 29 4.93 3.18 -2.18
N GLY A 30 5.14 2.58 -3.36
CA GLY A 30 5.80 1.29 -3.51
C GLY A 30 7.23 1.25 -2.98
N MET A 31 7.92 2.39 -2.89
CA MET A 31 9.25 2.49 -2.28
C MET A 31 9.21 2.60 -0.76
N ILE A 32 8.14 3.18 -0.18
CA ILE A 32 8.02 3.43 1.26
C ILE A 32 7.23 2.33 1.98
N MET A 33 6.08 1.93 1.44
CA MET A 33 5.17 0.98 2.10
C MET A 33 5.83 -0.32 2.59
N PRO A 34 6.75 -0.96 1.84
CA PRO A 34 7.43 -2.14 2.34
C PRO A 34 8.30 -1.88 3.57
N ASN A 35 8.74 -0.65 3.75
CA ASN A 35 9.64 -0.23 4.82
C ASN A 35 8.90 0.43 6.00
N ILE A 36 7.56 0.45 5.97
CA ILE A 36 6.75 1.17 6.96
C ILE A 36 7.01 0.70 8.39
N GLY A 37 7.31 -0.60 8.57
CA GLY A 37 7.70 -1.16 9.86
C GLY A 37 8.94 -0.50 10.46
N ALA A 38 9.92 -0.12 9.63
CA ALA A 38 11.11 0.60 10.08
C ALA A 38 10.80 2.06 10.47
N PHE A 39 9.87 2.72 9.75
CA PHE A 39 9.37 4.05 10.14
C PHE A 39 8.62 4.02 11.46
N ILE A 40 7.77 3.00 11.67
CA ILE A 40 7.06 2.80 12.95
C ILE A 40 8.07 2.58 14.08
N ALA A 41 9.08 1.71 13.87
CA ALA A 41 10.11 1.46 14.87
C ALA A 41 10.88 2.72 15.22
N TRP A 42 11.28 3.52 14.22
CA TRP A 42 11.92 4.81 14.44
C TRP A 42 11.01 5.76 15.21
N GLY A 43 9.73 5.89 14.85
CA GLY A 43 8.76 6.73 15.54
C GLY A 43 8.58 6.33 17.02
N LEU A 44 8.50 5.02 17.31
CA LEU A 44 8.39 4.50 18.68
C LEU A 44 9.67 4.73 19.50
N LEU A 45 10.85 4.51 18.91
CA LEU A 45 12.13 4.80 19.56
C LEU A 45 12.23 6.29 19.90
N THR A 46 11.84 7.16 18.98
CA THR A 46 11.78 8.60 19.18
C THR A 46 10.81 8.95 20.30
N ALA A 47 9.55 8.48 20.24
CA ALA A 47 8.54 8.75 21.26
C ALA A 47 8.92 8.28 22.67
N LEU A 48 9.70 7.20 22.75
CA LEU A 48 10.11 6.64 24.04
C LEU A 48 11.34 7.32 24.62
N PHE A 49 12.41 7.49 23.84
CA PHE A 49 13.76 7.66 24.37
C PHE A 49 14.37 9.05 24.23
N ILE A 50 13.83 9.94 23.39
CA ILE A 50 14.32 11.34 23.34
C ILE A 50 14.07 12.06 24.68
N PRO A 51 14.72 13.20 24.95
CA PRO A 51 14.55 13.93 26.21
C PRO A 51 13.09 14.24 26.56
N GLU A 52 12.27 14.55 25.56
CA GLU A 52 10.83 14.86 25.67
C GLU A 52 9.96 13.60 25.64
N GLY A 53 10.55 12.42 25.49
CA GLY A 53 9.87 11.14 25.34
C GLY A 53 9.30 10.58 26.64
N TRP A 54 8.63 9.43 26.53
CA TRP A 54 7.95 8.74 27.63
C TRP A 54 8.90 8.15 28.67
N ALA A 55 10.05 7.64 28.23
CA ALA A 55 11.07 7.02 29.05
C ALA A 55 12.47 7.50 28.58
N PRO A 56 12.84 8.76 28.82
CA PRO A 56 14.05 9.35 28.30
C PRO A 56 15.29 8.51 28.64
N ASN A 57 16.10 8.20 27.62
CA ASN A 57 17.34 7.44 27.79
C ASN A 57 18.35 7.87 26.73
N GLU A 58 19.37 8.61 27.14
CA GLU A 58 20.40 9.18 26.25
C GLU A 58 21.08 8.11 25.39
N THR A 59 21.40 6.94 25.96
CA THR A 59 22.06 5.85 25.22
C THR A 59 21.17 5.29 24.11
N LEU A 60 19.88 5.07 24.39
CA LEU A 60 18.94 4.54 23.40
C LEU A 60 18.52 5.61 22.37
N ALA A 61 18.46 6.88 22.77
CA ALA A 61 18.18 8.01 21.87
C ALA A 61 19.23 8.15 20.75
N THR A 62 20.48 7.71 20.98
CA THR A 62 21.54 7.74 19.94
C THR A 62 21.17 6.95 18.67
N MET A 63 20.22 5.99 18.75
CA MET A 63 19.76 5.24 17.59
C MET A 63 18.83 6.05 16.67
N VAL A 64 18.17 7.09 17.19
CA VAL A 64 17.13 7.83 16.45
C VAL A 64 17.71 8.51 15.21
N THR A 65 18.78 9.28 15.37
CA THR A 65 19.42 10.02 14.27
C THR A 65 20.01 9.10 13.19
N PRO A 66 20.77 8.05 13.49
CA PRO A 66 21.26 7.12 12.45
C PRO A 66 20.15 6.41 11.68
N ILE A 67 19.05 6.06 12.33
CA ILE A 67 17.94 5.40 11.66
C ILE A 67 17.29 6.34 10.63
N ILE A 68 16.95 7.57 11.01
CA ILE A 68 16.29 8.50 10.09
C ILE A 68 17.21 9.03 9.00
N THR A 69 18.48 9.28 9.33
CA THR A 69 19.43 9.89 8.40
C THR A 69 19.96 8.87 7.38
N TYR A 70 20.25 7.64 7.82
CA TYR A 70 20.90 6.64 6.99
C TYR A 70 19.97 5.47 6.65
N LEU A 71 19.45 4.78 7.66
CA LEU A 71 18.74 3.51 7.45
C LEU A 71 17.49 3.68 6.61
N LEU A 72 16.61 4.61 6.98
CA LEU A 72 15.33 4.79 6.28
C LEU A 72 15.51 5.22 4.82
N PRO A 73 16.35 6.22 4.47
CA PRO A 73 16.63 6.55 3.07
C PRO A 73 17.28 5.38 2.30
N ILE A 74 18.22 4.63 2.90
CA ILE A 74 18.83 3.46 2.27
C ILE A 74 17.79 2.38 1.97
N LEU A 75 16.87 2.10 2.88
CA LEU A 75 15.78 1.14 2.65
C LEU A 75 14.86 1.57 1.51
N ILE A 76 14.57 2.86 1.40
CA ILE A 76 13.79 3.42 0.28
C ILE A 76 14.54 3.24 -1.04
N GLY A 77 15.82 3.61 -1.10
CA GLY A 77 16.64 3.46 -2.30
C GLY A 77 16.85 2.00 -2.70
N TYR A 78 17.02 1.11 -1.72
CA TYR A 78 17.05 -0.34 -1.91
C TYR A 78 15.74 -0.84 -2.54
N THR A 79 14.62 -0.45 -1.96
CA THR A 79 13.30 -0.88 -2.44
C THR A 79 13.01 -0.32 -3.84
N GLY A 80 13.31 0.96 -4.08
CA GLY A 80 13.17 1.61 -5.38
C GLY A 80 14.03 0.95 -6.45
N GLY A 81 15.27 0.65 -6.12
CA GLY A 81 16.18 -0.09 -7.00
C GLY A 81 15.68 -1.50 -7.31
N ARG A 82 15.17 -2.22 -6.29
CA ARG A 82 14.58 -3.55 -6.44
C ARG A 82 13.39 -3.56 -7.38
N MET A 83 12.53 -2.55 -7.33
CA MET A 83 11.38 -2.41 -8.23
C MET A 83 11.79 -2.30 -9.70
N VAL A 84 12.98 -1.74 -9.99
CA VAL A 84 13.48 -1.53 -11.36
C VAL A 84 14.25 -2.72 -11.90
N HIS A 85 15.13 -3.33 -11.07
CA HIS A 85 16.05 -4.37 -11.53
C HIS A 85 16.35 -5.45 -10.48
N GLY A 86 15.35 -5.91 -9.77
CA GLY A 86 15.46 -7.03 -8.82
C GLY A 86 16.53 -6.83 -7.77
N GLN A 87 17.21 -7.91 -7.35
CA GLN A 87 18.20 -7.88 -6.27
C GLN A 87 19.41 -7.01 -6.60
N ARG A 88 19.91 -7.08 -7.84
CA ARG A 88 21.05 -6.26 -8.29
C ARG A 88 20.71 -4.77 -8.24
N GLY A 89 19.46 -4.41 -8.68
CA GLY A 89 18.93 -3.06 -8.58
C GLY A 89 18.80 -2.59 -7.14
N ALA A 90 18.43 -3.48 -6.22
CA ALA A 90 18.34 -3.16 -4.80
C ALA A 90 19.68 -2.73 -4.20
N VAL A 91 20.73 -3.51 -4.46
CA VAL A 91 22.06 -3.25 -3.90
C VAL A 91 22.65 -1.95 -4.47
N ILE A 92 22.61 -1.76 -5.79
CA ILE A 92 23.10 -0.52 -6.41
C ILE A 92 22.27 0.70 -6.00
N GLY A 93 20.97 0.54 -5.82
CA GLY A 93 20.07 1.60 -5.33
C GLY A 93 20.43 2.05 -3.92
N ALA A 94 20.72 1.12 -3.01
CA ALA A 94 21.21 1.43 -1.67
C ALA A 94 22.55 2.16 -1.69
N LEU A 95 23.50 1.66 -2.49
CA LEU A 95 24.84 2.25 -2.61
C LEU A 95 24.77 3.69 -3.18
N ALA A 96 24.03 3.90 -4.25
CA ALA A 96 23.85 5.23 -4.84
C ALA A 96 23.14 6.21 -3.90
N THR A 97 22.19 5.72 -3.10
CA THR A 97 21.48 6.52 -2.09
C THR A 97 22.45 7.03 -1.01
N MET A 98 23.46 6.24 -0.62
CA MET A 98 24.47 6.70 0.31
C MET A 98 25.22 7.93 -0.21
N GLY A 99 25.43 8.04 -1.54
CA GLY A 99 26.02 9.22 -2.17
C GLY A 99 25.20 10.50 -1.96
N VAL A 100 23.86 10.44 -2.00
CA VAL A 100 23.00 11.62 -1.70
C VAL A 100 22.98 11.93 -0.21
N ILE A 101 22.98 10.93 0.66
CA ILE A 101 22.90 11.10 2.12
C ILE A 101 24.14 11.86 2.64
N VAL A 102 25.35 11.42 2.26
CA VAL A 102 26.61 11.95 2.80
C VAL A 102 26.82 13.44 2.50
N GLY A 103 26.03 14.05 1.69
CA GLY A 103 26.17 15.44 1.33
C GLY A 103 25.05 16.34 1.80
N SER A 104 24.23 15.86 2.72
CA SER A 104 23.06 16.59 3.18
C SER A 104 22.96 16.60 4.71
N ASP A 105 22.56 17.75 5.24
CA ASP A 105 22.27 17.93 6.65
C ASP A 105 20.84 17.48 7.01
N THR A 106 20.03 17.15 6.02
CA THR A 106 18.64 16.71 6.19
C THR A 106 18.44 15.27 5.69
N PRO A 107 17.45 14.51 6.24
CA PRO A 107 17.14 13.16 5.78
C PRO A 107 16.79 13.12 4.29
N MET A 108 17.58 12.39 3.49
CA MET A 108 17.49 12.38 2.03
C MET A 108 16.48 11.37 1.49
N PHE A 109 15.23 11.42 1.95
CA PHE A 109 14.15 10.54 1.46
C PHE A 109 13.86 10.75 -0.04
N LEU A 110 13.68 12.02 -0.47
CA LEU A 110 13.45 12.35 -1.88
C LEU A 110 14.66 11.98 -2.75
N GLY A 111 15.88 12.21 -2.23
CA GLY A 111 17.10 11.78 -2.90
C GLY A 111 17.16 10.28 -3.12
N ALA A 112 16.76 9.50 -2.12
CA ALA A 112 16.67 8.05 -2.19
C ALA A 112 15.63 7.57 -3.22
N MET A 113 14.45 8.22 -3.26
CA MET A 113 13.38 7.92 -4.21
C MET A 113 13.80 8.16 -5.67
N VAL A 114 14.70 9.09 -5.91
CA VAL A 114 15.23 9.39 -7.24
C VAL A 114 16.42 8.47 -7.56
N MET A 115 17.39 8.40 -6.65
CA MET A 115 18.66 7.71 -6.92
C MET A 115 18.54 6.20 -6.94
N GLY A 116 17.71 5.61 -6.09
CA GLY A 116 17.50 4.15 -6.06
C GLY A 116 17.05 3.60 -7.43
N PRO A 117 15.91 4.07 -7.95
CA PRO A 117 15.46 3.66 -9.28
C PRO A 117 16.40 4.04 -10.42
N LEU A 118 17.01 5.24 -10.37
CA LEU A 118 17.90 5.74 -11.42
C LEU A 118 19.16 4.87 -11.54
N ALA A 119 19.83 4.58 -10.44
CA ALA A 119 21.01 3.73 -10.43
C ALA A 119 20.70 2.30 -10.91
N ALA A 120 19.58 1.76 -10.47
CA ALA A 120 19.11 0.45 -10.92
C ALA A 120 18.76 0.44 -12.41
N TRP A 121 18.19 1.51 -12.93
CA TRP A 121 17.91 1.65 -14.36
C TRP A 121 19.19 1.69 -15.19
N VAL A 122 20.20 2.43 -14.75
CA VAL A 122 21.52 2.47 -15.43
C VAL A 122 22.14 1.09 -15.46
N LEU A 123 22.18 0.37 -14.32
CA LEU A 123 22.69 -0.99 -14.26
C LEU A 123 21.91 -1.93 -15.17
N LYS A 124 20.58 -1.81 -15.20
CA LYS A 124 19.73 -2.61 -16.10
C LYS A 124 20.03 -2.38 -17.57
N GLN A 125 20.35 -1.15 -17.99
CA GLN A 125 20.76 -0.89 -19.37
C GLN A 125 22.11 -1.51 -19.68
N PHE A 126 23.06 -1.44 -18.74
CA PHE A 126 24.35 -2.12 -18.88
C PHE A 126 24.16 -3.63 -19.00
N ASP A 127 23.42 -4.27 -18.10
CA ASP A 127 23.17 -5.71 -18.11
C ASP A 127 22.53 -6.16 -19.44
N ARG A 128 21.59 -5.37 -19.97
CA ARG A 128 20.99 -5.62 -21.30
C ARG A 128 22.00 -5.54 -22.44
N ALA A 129 22.94 -4.59 -22.37
CA ALA A 129 23.95 -4.41 -23.41
C ALA A 129 24.99 -5.53 -23.43
N VAL A 130 25.26 -6.13 -22.25
CA VAL A 130 26.27 -7.18 -22.07
C VAL A 130 25.67 -8.59 -22.15
N HIS A 131 24.35 -8.72 -21.99
CA HIS A 131 23.65 -10.01 -22.03
C HIS A 131 23.96 -10.81 -23.29
N GLY A 132 24.36 -12.08 -23.12
CA GLY A 132 24.75 -12.99 -24.19
C GLY A 132 26.13 -12.72 -24.83
N ARG A 133 26.91 -11.74 -24.34
CA ARG A 133 28.26 -11.41 -24.81
C ARG A 133 29.36 -11.86 -23.85
N VAL A 134 29.00 -12.24 -22.63
CA VAL A 134 29.93 -12.71 -21.61
C VAL A 134 30.26 -14.17 -21.86
N ALA A 135 31.54 -14.52 -21.87
CA ALA A 135 31.98 -15.89 -21.99
C ALA A 135 31.54 -16.72 -20.77
N SER A 136 31.14 -17.97 -21.03
CA SER A 136 30.68 -18.90 -19.98
C SER A 136 31.73 -19.03 -18.86
N GLY A 137 31.28 -18.86 -17.61
CA GLY A 137 32.11 -18.88 -16.40
C GLY A 137 32.60 -17.50 -15.93
N PHE A 138 32.39 -16.44 -16.73
CA PHE A 138 32.75 -15.06 -16.33
C PHE A 138 31.52 -14.23 -15.89
N GLU A 139 30.31 -14.80 -15.96
CA GLU A 139 29.06 -14.09 -15.67
C GLU A 139 29.09 -13.48 -14.25
N MET A 140 29.45 -14.29 -13.25
CA MET A 140 29.51 -13.84 -11.85
C MET A 140 30.53 -12.71 -11.66
N LEU A 141 31.68 -12.77 -12.35
CA LEU A 141 32.71 -11.72 -12.31
C LEU A 141 32.16 -10.42 -12.88
N VAL A 142 31.60 -10.49 -14.10
CA VAL A 142 31.01 -9.32 -14.78
C VAL A 142 29.87 -8.73 -13.95
N ASP A 143 29.03 -9.57 -13.39
CA ASP A 143 27.89 -9.15 -12.56
C ASP A 143 28.35 -8.38 -11.31
N ASN A 144 29.30 -8.88 -10.57
CA ASN A 144 29.78 -8.23 -9.36
C ASN A 144 30.58 -6.96 -9.66
N PHE A 145 31.47 -7.01 -10.63
CA PHE A 145 32.29 -5.85 -10.99
C PHE A 145 31.48 -4.73 -11.65
N SER A 146 30.52 -5.07 -12.52
CA SER A 146 29.65 -4.06 -13.12
C SER A 146 28.81 -3.35 -12.06
N LEU A 147 28.24 -4.09 -11.12
CA LEU A 147 27.48 -3.52 -10.01
C LEU A 147 28.38 -2.60 -9.15
N GLY A 148 29.57 -3.06 -8.80
CA GLY A 148 30.52 -2.29 -7.99
C GLY A 148 30.99 -1.01 -8.68
N ILE A 149 31.45 -1.11 -9.95
CA ILE A 149 31.95 0.04 -10.71
C ILE A 149 30.85 1.05 -11.01
N ILE A 150 29.70 0.59 -11.54
CA ILE A 150 28.58 1.47 -11.83
C ILE A 150 28.04 2.06 -10.52
N GLY A 151 27.97 1.27 -9.45
CA GLY A 151 27.56 1.74 -8.13
C GLY A 151 28.44 2.84 -7.58
N MET A 152 29.77 2.69 -7.67
CA MET A 152 30.72 3.73 -7.31
C MET A 152 30.51 5.01 -8.13
N ILE A 153 30.37 4.88 -9.45
CA ILE A 153 30.12 6.03 -10.33
C ILE A 153 28.81 6.72 -9.95
N MET A 154 27.73 5.95 -9.79
CA MET A 154 26.42 6.49 -9.43
C MET A 154 26.40 7.14 -8.05
N ALA A 155 27.09 6.59 -7.05
CA ALA A 155 27.22 7.20 -5.73
C ALA A 155 28.03 8.52 -5.79
N THR A 156 29.09 8.55 -6.59
CA THR A 156 29.89 9.78 -6.80
C THR A 156 29.07 10.86 -7.50
N LEU A 157 28.38 10.51 -8.58
CA LEU A 157 27.48 11.45 -9.29
C LEU A 157 26.31 11.91 -8.40
N ALA A 158 25.80 11.03 -7.57
CA ALA A 158 24.78 11.36 -6.59
C ALA A 158 25.27 12.42 -5.61
N ARG A 159 26.48 12.25 -5.09
CA ARG A 159 27.10 13.21 -4.14
C ARG A 159 27.38 14.57 -4.78
N LEU A 160 27.92 14.58 -5.98
CA LEU A 160 28.41 15.82 -6.64
C LEU A 160 27.29 16.57 -7.38
N GLY A 161 26.30 15.86 -7.93
CA GLY A 161 25.29 16.45 -8.79
C GLY A 161 23.87 16.39 -8.22
N ILE A 162 23.36 15.18 -7.97
CA ILE A 162 21.95 14.99 -7.62
C ILE A 162 21.65 15.42 -6.17
N GLY A 163 22.58 15.15 -5.25
CA GLY A 163 22.42 15.55 -3.84
C GLY A 163 22.15 17.04 -3.68
N PRO A 164 23.00 17.94 -4.23
CA PRO A 164 22.76 19.38 -4.16
C PRO A 164 21.45 19.83 -4.82
N VAL A 165 21.05 19.24 -5.95
CA VAL A 165 19.78 19.58 -6.63
C VAL A 165 18.58 19.15 -5.79
N VAL A 166 18.60 17.92 -5.27
CA VAL A 166 17.52 17.44 -4.40
C VAL A 166 17.50 18.23 -3.09
N GLY A 167 18.66 18.53 -2.49
CA GLY A 167 18.76 19.38 -1.31
C GLY A 167 18.16 20.76 -1.53
N PHE A 168 18.46 21.40 -2.66
CA PHE A 168 17.82 22.67 -3.05
C PHE A 168 16.30 22.56 -3.13
N LEU A 169 15.77 21.50 -3.79
CA LEU A 169 14.33 21.29 -3.89
C LEU A 169 13.69 21.01 -2.52
N VAL A 170 14.32 20.21 -1.67
CA VAL A 170 13.83 19.95 -0.30
C VAL A 170 13.81 21.24 0.51
N ASN A 171 14.87 22.05 0.43
CA ASN A 171 14.93 23.34 1.13
C ASN A 171 13.89 24.33 0.59
N LEU A 172 13.66 24.37 -0.73
CA LEU A 172 12.63 25.22 -1.33
C LEU A 172 11.22 24.82 -0.87
N LEU A 173 10.94 23.51 -0.84
CA LEU A 173 9.66 22.98 -0.31
C LEU A 173 9.53 23.25 1.19
N GLY A 174 10.61 23.07 1.96
CA GLY A 174 10.66 23.37 3.39
C GLY A 174 10.37 24.83 3.68
N GLN A 175 11.00 25.76 2.92
CA GLN A 175 10.72 27.19 3.04
C GLN A 175 9.26 27.52 2.69
N GLY A 176 8.70 26.87 1.65
CA GLY A 176 7.29 27.03 1.30
C GLY A 176 6.34 26.58 2.43
N VAL A 177 6.64 25.45 3.05
CA VAL A 177 5.87 24.94 4.22
C VAL A 177 6.06 25.86 5.42
N GLN A 178 7.30 26.30 5.70
CA GLN A 178 7.58 27.23 6.80
C GLN A 178 6.81 28.55 6.64
N LEU A 179 6.77 29.08 5.41
CA LEU A 179 5.99 30.27 5.10
C LEU A 179 4.49 30.09 5.39
N LEU A 180 3.94 28.91 5.10
CA LEU A 180 2.54 28.58 5.46
C LEU A 180 2.37 28.49 6.99
N VAL A 181 3.34 27.93 7.71
CA VAL A 181 3.31 27.80 9.17
C VAL A 181 3.42 29.19 9.82
N ASP A 182 4.41 29.99 9.44
CA ASP A 182 4.68 31.32 10.01
C ASP A 182 3.52 32.31 9.79
N ASN A 183 2.81 32.17 8.69
CA ASN A 183 1.63 32.99 8.40
C ASN A 183 0.31 32.37 8.90
N GLY A 184 0.35 31.25 9.62
CA GLY A 184 -0.84 30.56 10.11
C GLY A 184 -1.71 29.95 9.00
N LEU A 185 -1.16 29.79 7.79
CA LEU A 185 -1.88 29.34 6.59
C LEU A 185 -1.83 27.82 6.39
N LEU A 186 -1.09 27.09 7.24
CA LEU A 186 -1.00 25.62 7.15
C LEU A 186 -2.38 24.92 7.12
N PRO A 187 -3.41 25.39 7.83
CA PRO A 187 -4.76 24.81 7.72
C PRO A 187 -5.31 24.79 6.30
N LEU A 188 -4.94 25.75 5.46
CA LEU A 188 -5.39 25.83 4.06
C LEU A 188 -4.80 24.70 3.19
N ALA A 189 -3.76 24.02 3.63
CA ALA A 189 -3.25 22.82 2.94
C ALA A 189 -4.35 21.77 2.76
N SER A 190 -5.32 21.68 3.69
CA SER A 190 -6.45 20.75 3.61
C SER A 190 -7.35 21.01 2.40
N VAL A 191 -7.40 22.24 1.85
CA VAL A 191 -8.17 22.55 0.64
C VAL A 191 -7.66 21.78 -0.58
N VAL A 192 -6.38 21.46 -0.60
CA VAL A 192 -5.74 20.67 -1.66
C VAL A 192 -5.64 19.21 -1.28
N VAL A 193 -5.25 18.93 -0.03
CA VAL A 193 -4.94 17.56 0.43
C VAL A 193 -6.20 16.70 0.53
N GLU A 194 -7.31 17.21 1.09
CA GLU A 194 -8.52 16.42 1.25
C GLU A 194 -9.17 16.00 -0.08
N PRO A 195 -9.32 16.88 -1.09
CA PRO A 195 -9.73 16.43 -2.42
C PRO A 195 -8.77 15.44 -3.06
N ALA A 196 -7.47 15.67 -2.90
CA ALA A 196 -6.45 14.79 -3.46
C ALA A 196 -6.50 13.38 -2.85
N LYS A 197 -6.78 13.26 -1.54
CA LYS A 197 -7.02 11.96 -0.86
C LYS A 197 -8.14 11.19 -1.54
N VAL A 198 -9.30 11.81 -1.71
CA VAL A 198 -10.47 11.17 -2.34
C VAL A 198 -10.21 10.78 -3.80
N LEU A 199 -9.27 11.44 -4.46
CA LEU A 199 -8.79 11.08 -5.80
C LEU A 199 -7.65 10.03 -5.78
N PHE A 200 -7.39 9.39 -4.65
CA PHE A 200 -6.34 8.38 -4.45
C PHE A 200 -4.92 8.92 -4.70
N LEU A 201 -4.69 10.22 -4.43
CA LEU A 201 -3.38 10.86 -4.52
C LEU A 201 -2.70 11.02 -3.15
N ASN A 202 -3.35 10.53 -2.08
CA ASN A 202 -2.86 10.59 -0.70
C ASN A 202 -1.42 10.07 -0.56
N ASN A 203 -1.10 8.92 -1.15
CA ASN A 203 0.24 8.35 -1.07
C ASN A 203 1.32 9.23 -1.73
N ALA A 204 0.98 9.89 -2.86
CA ALA A 204 1.93 10.80 -3.52
C ALA A 204 2.24 12.03 -2.66
N ILE A 205 1.23 12.61 -2.03
CA ILE A 205 1.36 13.81 -1.19
C ILE A 205 2.05 13.43 0.13
N ASN A 206 1.56 12.39 0.79
CA ASN A 206 2.08 11.99 2.10
C ASN A 206 3.53 11.52 2.00
N HIS A 207 3.80 10.49 1.18
CA HIS A 207 5.14 9.92 1.08
C HIS A 207 6.10 10.73 0.20
N GLY A 208 5.57 11.48 -0.78
CA GLY A 208 6.40 12.30 -1.66
C GLY A 208 6.81 13.63 -1.05
N VAL A 209 6.01 14.22 -0.17
CA VAL A 209 6.24 15.58 0.35
C VAL A 209 6.14 15.66 1.86
N LEU A 210 4.99 15.30 2.45
CA LEU A 210 4.72 15.59 3.86
C LEU A 210 5.59 14.76 4.82
N SER A 211 5.73 13.46 4.58
CA SER A 211 6.54 12.60 5.44
C SER A 211 8.04 12.96 5.42
N PRO A 212 8.68 13.20 4.26
CA PRO A 212 10.06 13.68 4.24
C PRO A 212 10.29 15.01 4.95
N LEU A 213 9.42 16.00 4.72
CA LEU A 213 9.52 17.30 5.38
C LEU A 213 9.20 17.21 6.88
N GLY A 214 8.18 16.43 7.23
CA GLY A 214 7.83 16.16 8.61
C GLY A 214 8.96 15.46 9.40
N ALA A 215 9.66 14.54 8.74
CA ALA A 215 10.80 13.85 9.33
C ALA A 215 11.98 14.80 9.56
N ALA A 216 12.26 15.71 8.62
CA ALA A 216 13.29 16.73 8.79
C ALA A 216 12.92 17.67 9.96
N GLN A 217 11.68 18.16 10.03
CA GLN A 217 11.22 19.01 11.12
C GLN A 217 11.23 18.28 12.47
N ALA A 218 10.81 17.02 12.53
CA ALA A 218 10.83 16.23 13.76
C ALA A 218 12.25 15.97 14.27
N GLN A 219 13.25 15.91 13.38
CA GLN A 219 14.65 15.80 13.76
C GLN A 219 15.16 17.09 14.43
N GLU A 220 14.68 18.26 14.02
CA GLU A 220 15.10 19.55 14.55
C GLU A 220 14.40 19.92 15.87
N VAL A 221 13.06 19.71 15.93
CA VAL A 221 12.23 20.18 17.04
C VAL A 221 11.51 19.08 17.81
N GLY A 222 11.83 17.81 17.54
CA GLY A 222 11.29 16.64 18.25
C GLY A 222 9.90 16.19 17.76
N GLN A 223 9.17 16.99 16.98
CA GLN A 223 7.84 16.66 16.45
C GLN A 223 7.51 17.46 15.18
N SER A 224 6.51 16.99 14.42
CA SER A 224 6.01 17.74 13.27
C SER A 224 4.50 17.63 13.11
N ILE A 225 3.85 18.78 12.88
CA ILE A 225 2.43 18.84 12.52
C ILE A 225 2.19 18.32 11.09
N LEU A 226 3.22 18.28 10.23
CA LEU A 226 3.11 17.81 8.85
C LEU A 226 2.70 16.34 8.77
N PHE A 227 3.05 15.54 9.76
CA PHE A 227 2.56 14.17 9.87
C PHE A 227 1.05 14.06 10.08
N MET A 228 0.39 15.15 10.52
CA MET A 228 -1.05 15.20 10.77
C MET A 228 -1.86 15.73 9.56
N VAL A 229 -1.21 16.32 8.56
CA VAL A 229 -1.89 16.98 7.43
C VAL A 229 -2.72 15.99 6.62
N GLU A 230 -2.15 14.83 6.28
CA GLU A 230 -2.82 13.80 5.48
C GLU A 230 -3.41 12.68 6.36
N SER A 231 -2.67 12.26 7.37
CA SER A 231 -3.00 11.07 8.17
C SER A 231 -4.08 11.29 9.24
N ASN A 232 -4.58 12.53 9.43
CA ASN A 232 -5.61 12.82 10.43
C ASN A 232 -6.90 12.02 10.16
N PRO A 233 -7.32 11.12 11.06
CA PRO A 233 -8.55 10.32 10.87
C PRO A 233 -9.84 11.13 11.07
N GLY A 234 -9.74 12.34 11.63
CA GLY A 234 -10.92 13.14 12.01
C GLY A 234 -11.84 13.49 10.84
N PRO A 235 -11.34 14.04 9.71
CA PRO A 235 -12.20 14.43 8.60
C PRO A 235 -13.04 13.27 8.04
N GLY A 236 -12.40 12.11 7.79
CA GLY A 236 -13.09 10.92 7.30
C GLY A 236 -14.07 10.33 8.31
N LEU A 237 -13.70 10.31 9.61
CA LEU A 237 -14.58 9.88 10.69
C LEU A 237 -15.85 10.75 10.75
N GLY A 238 -15.71 12.08 10.65
CA GLY A 238 -16.85 13.00 10.66
C GLY A 238 -17.82 12.75 9.51
N VAL A 239 -17.30 12.55 8.28
CA VAL A 239 -18.13 12.19 7.11
C VAL A 239 -18.86 10.86 7.35
N LEU A 240 -18.15 9.82 7.78
CA LEU A 240 -18.73 8.49 8.01
C LEU A 240 -19.79 8.50 9.08
N LEU A 241 -19.59 9.22 10.19
CA LEU A 241 -20.60 9.39 11.24
C LEU A 241 -21.83 10.12 10.71
N ALA A 242 -21.66 11.20 9.94
CA ALA A 242 -22.78 11.92 9.35
C ALA A 242 -23.58 11.03 8.38
N VAL A 243 -22.92 10.23 7.58
CA VAL A 243 -23.57 9.25 6.70
C VAL A 243 -24.28 8.17 7.51
N TRP A 244 -23.71 7.68 8.58
CA TRP A 244 -24.33 6.71 9.47
C TRP A 244 -25.65 7.22 10.05
N PHE A 245 -25.66 8.47 10.53
CA PHE A 245 -26.87 9.03 11.14
C PHE A 245 -27.89 9.56 10.11
N PHE A 246 -27.42 10.20 9.05
CA PHE A 246 -28.25 11.01 8.14
C PHE A 246 -28.21 10.58 6.67
N GLY A 247 -27.36 9.62 6.32
CA GLY A 247 -27.18 9.15 4.93
C GLY A 247 -28.36 8.34 4.38
N GLN A 248 -28.33 8.06 3.10
CA GLN A 248 -29.26 7.16 2.40
C GLN A 248 -29.14 5.73 2.93
N LYS A 249 -30.22 4.94 2.85
CA LYS A 249 -30.31 3.60 3.46
C LYS A 249 -29.15 2.66 3.05
N ALA A 250 -28.80 2.65 1.77
CA ALA A 250 -27.73 1.79 1.24
C ALA A 250 -26.35 2.11 1.84
N LEU A 251 -25.95 3.38 1.85
CA LEU A 251 -24.67 3.83 2.41
C LEU A 251 -24.64 3.78 3.94
N ARG A 252 -25.79 4.03 4.57
CA ARG A 252 -25.94 4.02 6.03
C ARG A 252 -25.67 2.64 6.63
N SER A 253 -26.09 1.57 5.97
CA SER A 253 -25.91 0.20 6.50
C SER A 253 -24.45 -0.24 6.56
N THR A 254 -23.59 0.29 5.68
CA THR A 254 -22.17 -0.04 5.62
C THR A 254 -21.28 0.90 6.45
N ALA A 255 -21.78 2.10 6.81
CA ALA A 255 -21.01 3.13 7.49
C ALA A 255 -20.42 2.70 8.86
N PRO A 256 -21.10 1.92 9.74
CA PRO A 256 -20.52 1.49 11.01
C PRO A 256 -19.24 0.66 10.84
N GLY A 257 -19.23 -0.28 9.89
CA GLY A 257 -18.02 -1.05 9.55
C GLY A 257 -16.91 -0.17 9.02
N ALA A 258 -17.26 0.80 8.16
CA ALA A 258 -16.30 1.76 7.62
C ALA A 258 -15.68 2.66 8.72
N VAL A 259 -16.46 3.08 9.74
CA VAL A 259 -15.96 3.83 10.90
C VAL A 259 -14.87 3.04 11.63
N ILE A 260 -15.11 1.75 11.90
CA ILE A 260 -14.13 0.91 12.60
C ILE A 260 -12.85 0.77 11.77
N ILE A 261 -12.99 0.44 10.48
CA ILE A 261 -11.85 0.25 9.58
C ILE A 261 -11.07 1.55 9.39
N HIS A 262 -11.75 2.68 9.29
CA HIS A 262 -11.12 3.99 9.14
C HIS A 262 -10.41 4.43 10.41
N PHE A 263 -11.14 4.54 11.52
CA PHE A 263 -10.66 5.19 12.73
C PHE A 263 -9.66 4.34 13.52
N PHE A 264 -9.95 3.04 13.67
CA PHE A 264 -9.06 2.11 14.39
C PHE A 264 -8.10 1.39 13.46
N GLY A 265 -8.51 1.06 12.24
CA GLY A 265 -7.65 0.41 11.24
C GLY A 265 -6.75 1.38 10.47
N GLY A 266 -7.11 2.65 10.38
CA GLY A 266 -6.33 3.69 9.70
C GLY A 266 -6.38 3.62 8.17
N ILE A 267 -7.38 2.93 7.61
CA ILE A 267 -7.56 2.82 6.16
C ILE A 267 -8.46 3.97 5.71
N HIS A 268 -7.84 5.05 5.20
CA HIS A 268 -8.57 6.24 4.82
C HIS A 268 -9.38 6.03 3.54
N GLU A 269 -8.94 5.18 2.65
CA GLU A 269 -9.62 4.87 1.39
C GLU A 269 -11.06 4.36 1.59
N ILE A 270 -11.38 3.85 2.77
CA ILE A 270 -12.72 3.31 3.06
C ILE A 270 -13.81 4.39 3.04
N TYR A 271 -13.49 5.67 3.33
CA TYR A 271 -14.49 6.74 3.29
C TYR A 271 -14.63 7.41 1.90
N PHE A 272 -13.67 7.21 0.99
CA PHE A 272 -13.68 7.83 -0.33
C PHE A 272 -14.93 7.48 -1.17
N PRO A 273 -15.42 6.23 -1.21
CA PRO A 273 -16.66 5.89 -1.91
C PRO A 273 -17.88 6.69 -1.42
N TYR A 274 -17.96 6.99 -0.13
CA TYR A 274 -19.05 7.79 0.44
C TYR A 274 -19.03 9.24 -0.03
N VAL A 275 -17.82 9.82 -0.16
CA VAL A 275 -17.65 11.16 -0.73
C VAL A 275 -17.91 11.14 -2.23
N LEU A 276 -17.43 10.12 -2.96
CA LEU A 276 -17.67 10.00 -4.41
C LEU A 276 -19.15 9.79 -4.74
N ALA A 277 -19.90 9.05 -3.91
CA ALA A 277 -21.35 8.88 -4.06
C ALA A 277 -22.12 10.20 -3.87
N LYS A 278 -21.60 11.13 -3.06
CA LYS A 278 -22.16 12.46 -2.86
C LYS A 278 -21.03 13.49 -2.83
N PRO A 279 -20.53 13.97 -3.98
CA PRO A 279 -19.29 14.77 -4.08
C PRO A 279 -19.26 16.05 -3.25
N VAL A 280 -20.42 16.61 -2.89
CA VAL A 280 -20.51 17.79 -2.02
C VAL A 280 -19.92 17.52 -0.62
N LEU A 281 -19.85 16.26 -0.18
CA LEU A 281 -19.24 15.89 1.11
C LEU A 281 -17.73 16.16 1.18
N ILE A 282 -17.06 16.39 0.04
CA ILE A 282 -15.67 16.84 0.02
C ILE A 282 -15.49 18.16 0.81
N VAL A 283 -16.49 19.04 0.78
CA VAL A 283 -16.48 20.28 1.55
C VAL A 283 -16.42 20.01 3.05
N ALA A 284 -17.07 18.95 3.51
CA ALA A 284 -17.01 18.54 4.90
C ALA A 284 -15.62 18.02 5.30
N SER A 285 -14.99 17.20 4.44
CA SER A 285 -13.62 16.74 4.68
C SER A 285 -12.64 17.92 4.71
N ILE A 286 -12.75 18.87 3.78
CA ILE A 286 -11.93 20.09 3.76
C ILE A 286 -12.13 20.89 5.06
N ALA A 287 -13.37 21.17 5.44
CA ALA A 287 -13.67 21.93 6.66
C ALA A 287 -13.12 21.23 7.91
N GLY A 288 -13.24 19.91 7.98
CA GLY A 288 -12.66 19.09 9.04
C GLY A 288 -11.13 19.18 9.06
N GLY A 289 -10.47 19.01 7.93
CA GLY A 289 -9.02 19.11 7.81
C GLY A 289 -8.50 20.48 8.19
N VAL A 290 -9.13 21.56 7.69
CA VAL A 290 -8.80 22.95 8.04
C VAL A 290 -8.93 23.17 9.54
N SER A 291 -10.04 22.76 10.16
CA SER A 291 -10.27 22.95 11.59
C SER A 291 -9.31 22.15 12.45
N GLY A 292 -9.00 20.91 12.06
CA GLY A 292 -8.04 20.07 12.77
C GLY A 292 -6.63 20.66 12.75
N LEU A 293 -6.15 21.12 11.59
CA LEU A 293 -4.86 21.77 11.46
C LEU A 293 -4.83 23.13 12.16
N LEU A 294 -5.91 23.89 12.13
CA LEU A 294 -6.01 25.15 12.85
C LEU A 294 -5.86 24.95 14.36
N VAL A 295 -6.64 24.03 14.95
CA VAL A 295 -6.54 23.69 16.36
C VAL A 295 -5.17 23.12 16.67
N GLY A 296 -4.64 22.24 15.84
CA GLY A 296 -3.30 21.67 16.00
C GLY A 296 -2.21 22.73 16.00
N SER A 297 -2.27 23.71 15.09
CA SER A 297 -1.31 24.82 15.03
C SER A 297 -1.37 25.70 16.26
N ILE A 298 -2.58 26.00 16.76
CA ILE A 298 -2.76 26.83 17.97
C ILE A 298 -2.30 26.10 19.23
N THR A 299 -2.55 24.79 19.32
CA THR A 299 -2.22 23.98 20.51
C THR A 299 -0.81 23.41 20.48
N GLY A 300 -0.05 23.61 19.40
CA GLY A 300 1.29 23.02 19.22
C GLY A 300 1.26 21.52 19.01
N ALA A 301 0.22 20.98 18.36
CA ALA A 301 0.13 19.56 18.05
C ALA A 301 1.19 19.14 17.05
N GLY A 302 1.78 17.96 17.27
CA GLY A 302 2.73 17.34 16.36
C GLY A 302 2.94 15.87 16.73
N LEU A 303 3.44 15.10 15.78
CA LEU A 303 3.82 13.71 15.98
C LEU A 303 5.33 13.57 15.85
N VAL A 304 5.93 12.59 16.52
CA VAL A 304 7.38 12.33 16.43
C VAL A 304 7.77 11.56 15.17
N GLY A 305 6.78 11.00 14.49
CA GLY A 305 6.96 10.25 13.26
C GLY A 305 5.63 10.07 12.52
N PRO A 306 5.64 9.53 11.30
CA PRO A 306 4.42 9.32 10.53
C PRO A 306 3.51 8.29 11.21
N ALA A 307 2.25 8.66 11.46
CA ALA A 307 1.22 7.73 11.88
C ALA A 307 0.78 6.90 10.68
N SER A 308 1.33 5.70 10.55
CA SER A 308 1.00 4.79 9.46
C SER A 308 0.69 3.39 10.01
N PRO A 309 -0.53 2.89 9.79
CA PRO A 309 -1.67 3.55 9.14
C PRO A 309 -2.19 4.75 9.95
N GLY A 310 -2.92 5.68 9.29
CA GLY A 310 -3.48 6.90 9.90
C GLY A 310 -4.63 6.62 10.88
N SER A 311 -4.42 5.73 11.84
CA SER A 311 -5.39 5.34 12.87
C SER A 311 -5.20 6.12 14.16
N ILE A 312 -6.26 6.21 14.97
CA ILE A 312 -6.13 6.82 16.31
C ILE A 312 -5.11 6.06 17.18
N ILE A 313 -4.99 4.75 17.01
CA ILE A 313 -4.02 3.93 17.75
C ILE A 313 -2.58 4.33 17.38
N ALA A 314 -2.30 4.46 16.07
CA ALA A 314 -0.99 4.92 15.60
C ALA A 314 -0.72 6.36 16.03
N TYR A 315 -1.71 7.25 16.00
CA TYR A 315 -1.60 8.61 16.53
C TYR A 315 -1.16 8.62 17.99
N LEU A 316 -1.84 7.85 18.83
CA LEU A 316 -1.48 7.76 20.25
C LEU A 316 -0.07 7.19 20.43
N ALA A 317 0.35 6.24 19.63
CA ALA A 317 1.67 5.61 19.72
C ALA A 317 2.82 6.56 19.36
N VAL A 318 2.61 7.49 18.41
CA VAL A 318 3.65 8.44 17.95
C VAL A 318 3.42 9.87 18.45
N THR A 319 2.55 10.06 19.42
CA THR A 319 2.38 11.36 20.10
C THR A 319 3.47 11.53 21.17
N PRO A 320 4.21 12.64 21.19
CA PRO A 320 5.21 12.90 22.23
C PRO A 320 4.56 13.06 23.61
N ARG A 321 5.37 12.85 24.65
CA ARG A 321 4.93 13.02 26.04
C ARG A 321 4.40 14.44 26.25
N GLY A 322 3.20 14.57 26.80
CA GLY A 322 2.52 15.86 27.00
C GLY A 322 1.75 16.37 25.79
N GLY A 323 1.94 15.82 24.58
CA GLY A 323 1.28 16.26 23.34
C GLY A 323 -0.15 15.74 23.14
N TYR A 324 -0.65 14.83 24.00
CA TYR A 324 -1.95 14.15 23.78
C TYR A 324 -3.13 15.10 23.70
N VAL A 325 -3.19 16.10 24.57
CA VAL A 325 -4.30 17.07 24.58
C VAL A 325 -4.32 17.84 23.28
N ALA A 326 -3.17 18.29 22.79
CA ALA A 326 -3.06 19.02 21.54
C ALA A 326 -3.44 18.14 20.33
N VAL A 327 -2.88 16.93 20.23
CA VAL A 327 -3.15 16.01 19.13
C VAL A 327 -4.61 15.55 19.14
N LEU A 328 -5.15 15.13 20.27
CA LEU A 328 -6.55 14.70 20.36
C LEU A 328 -7.53 15.85 20.11
N SER A 329 -7.25 17.07 20.59
CA SER A 329 -8.09 18.24 20.32
C SER A 329 -8.16 18.53 18.79
N ALA A 330 -7.04 18.39 18.08
CA ALA A 330 -7.01 18.55 16.63
C ALA A 330 -7.84 17.47 15.90
N VAL A 331 -7.75 16.20 16.33
CA VAL A 331 -8.56 15.10 15.77
C VAL A 331 -10.05 15.30 16.07
N ILE A 332 -10.38 15.68 17.30
CA ILE A 332 -11.77 15.96 17.73
C ILE A 332 -12.35 17.12 16.94
N ALA A 333 -11.61 18.23 16.83
CA ALA A 333 -12.05 19.41 16.07
C ALA A 333 -12.32 19.03 14.60
N ALA A 334 -11.40 18.29 13.96
CA ALA A 334 -11.58 17.80 12.61
C ALA A 334 -12.82 16.91 12.48
N THR A 335 -13.05 16.00 13.43
CA THR A 335 -14.21 15.11 13.43
C THR A 335 -15.51 15.87 13.59
N VAL A 336 -15.59 16.76 14.58
CA VAL A 336 -16.81 17.50 14.91
C VAL A 336 -17.21 18.43 13.77
N VAL A 337 -16.25 19.22 13.25
CA VAL A 337 -16.55 20.15 12.14
C VAL A 337 -16.94 19.39 10.87
N SER A 338 -16.19 18.34 10.51
CA SER A 338 -16.55 17.50 9.37
C SER A 338 -17.94 16.86 9.54
N PHE A 339 -18.25 16.34 10.72
CA PHE A 339 -19.56 15.76 11.02
C PHE A 339 -20.69 16.80 10.89
N LEU A 340 -20.53 17.98 11.45
CA LEU A 340 -21.56 19.03 11.40
C LEU A 340 -21.78 19.49 9.95
N VAL A 341 -20.71 19.78 9.21
CA VAL A 341 -20.81 20.21 7.80
C VAL A 341 -21.41 19.10 6.94
N ALA A 342 -20.98 17.85 7.11
CA ALA A 342 -21.56 16.72 6.38
C ALA A 342 -23.03 16.52 6.72
N SER A 343 -23.42 16.66 7.98
CA SER A 343 -24.82 16.55 8.44
C SER A 343 -25.71 17.62 7.83
N LEU A 344 -25.23 18.86 7.75
CA LEU A 344 -25.91 19.96 7.04
C LEU A 344 -26.09 19.64 5.56
N LEU A 345 -25.03 19.19 4.88
CA LEU A 345 -25.06 18.83 3.47
C LEU A 345 -25.95 17.61 3.17
N LEU A 346 -26.14 16.73 4.15
CA LEU A 346 -27.09 15.62 4.11
C LEU A 346 -28.51 16.05 4.52
N GLY A 347 -28.72 17.33 4.87
CA GLY A 347 -30.02 17.90 5.27
C GLY A 347 -30.57 17.31 6.55
N PHE A 348 -29.69 16.84 7.47
CA PHE A 348 -30.10 16.14 8.72
C PHE A 348 -31.11 15.03 8.47
N GLY A 349 -31.03 14.36 7.32
CA GLY A 349 -31.97 13.29 6.93
C GLY A 349 -33.35 13.77 6.45
N ARG A 350 -33.54 15.07 6.19
CA ARG A 350 -34.82 15.62 5.69
C ARG A 350 -35.21 15.09 4.30
N GLY A 351 -34.24 14.64 3.50
CA GLY A 351 -34.47 13.97 2.21
C GLY A 351 -35.11 12.57 2.30
N ARG A 352 -35.26 12.01 3.50
CA ARG A 352 -35.82 10.66 3.71
C ARG A 352 -37.31 10.56 3.38
N LYS A 353 -38.06 11.67 3.33
CA LYS A 353 -39.50 11.66 3.07
C LYS A 353 -39.86 11.64 1.58
N ALA A 354 -38.90 11.69 0.66
CA ALA A 354 -39.16 11.81 -0.77
C ALA A 354 -39.09 10.50 -1.58
N GLU A 355 -38.76 9.36 -0.96
CA GLU A 355 -38.79 8.06 -1.65
C GLU A 355 -39.91 7.17 -1.09
N ALA A 356 -41.15 7.46 -1.50
CA ALA A 356 -42.21 6.50 -1.55
C ALA A 356 -42.06 5.61 -2.81
N PRO A 357 -42.48 4.32 -2.77
CA PRO A 357 -42.14 3.36 -3.82
C PRO A 357 -42.95 3.65 -5.09
N GLY A 358 -42.28 3.98 -6.15
CA GLY A 358 -42.94 4.13 -7.45
C GLY A 358 -41.98 4.56 -8.56
N THR A 359 -41.87 3.63 -9.49
CA THR A 359 -41.39 3.76 -10.88
C THR A 359 -39.88 3.90 -11.13
N SER A 360 -39.39 2.78 -11.63
CA SER A 360 -38.24 2.58 -12.51
C SER A 360 -38.06 3.63 -13.59
N ALA A 361 -36.84 4.20 -13.69
CA ALA A 361 -36.19 4.49 -14.95
C ALA A 361 -34.71 4.86 -14.69
N ASP A 362 -33.86 4.01 -15.11
CA ASP A 362 -32.62 4.23 -15.85
C ASP A 362 -31.66 5.33 -15.36
N ALA A 363 -30.65 4.95 -14.59
CA ALA A 363 -29.35 5.59 -14.54
C ALA A 363 -28.31 4.62 -14.00
N GLY A 364 -27.41 4.23 -14.89
CA GLY A 364 -26.23 3.40 -14.81
C GLY A 364 -25.65 3.07 -13.47
N GLU A 365 -25.68 1.83 -13.22
CA GLU A 365 -25.03 1.01 -12.22
C GLU A 365 -23.50 1.08 -12.32
N SER A 366 -22.82 1.46 -11.26
CA SER A 366 -21.49 0.94 -10.91
C SER A 366 -21.18 1.24 -9.45
N ALA A 367 -21.73 0.41 -8.57
CA ALA A 367 -21.16 0.13 -7.25
C ALA A 367 -20.78 -1.36 -7.23
N PRO A 368 -19.67 -1.78 -6.64
CA PRO A 368 -19.36 -3.20 -6.53
C PRO A 368 -20.27 -3.83 -5.47
N GLU A 369 -21.26 -4.52 -5.94
CA GLU A 369 -22.18 -5.33 -5.15
C GLU A 369 -21.49 -6.65 -4.79
N HIS A 370 -21.49 -6.99 -3.52
CA HIS A 370 -21.26 -8.34 -3.05
C HIS A 370 -22.41 -9.25 -3.49
N ALA A 371 -22.02 -10.25 -4.26
CA ALA A 371 -22.67 -11.55 -4.43
C ALA A 371 -24.18 -11.62 -4.61
N ALA A 372 -24.61 -11.91 -5.82
CA ALA A 372 -25.72 -12.78 -6.10
C ALA A 372 -25.42 -13.63 -7.33
N GLU A 373 -25.79 -14.91 -7.24
CA GLU A 373 -25.54 -15.98 -8.19
C GLU A 373 -25.98 -15.67 -9.62
N PRO A 374 -25.26 -16.10 -10.65
CA PRO A 374 -25.79 -16.16 -12.00
C PRO A 374 -26.48 -17.50 -12.21
N ARG A 375 -27.79 -17.46 -12.48
CA ARG A 375 -28.56 -18.53 -13.08
C ARG A 375 -28.06 -18.74 -14.52
N ILE A 376 -27.77 -19.97 -14.83
CA ILE A 376 -27.41 -20.47 -16.15
C ILE A 376 -28.66 -20.50 -17.05
N PRO A 377 -28.64 -20.01 -18.28
CA PRO A 377 -29.46 -20.54 -19.35
C PRO A 377 -28.65 -21.54 -20.19
N SER A 378 -29.19 -22.74 -20.28
CA SER A 378 -28.83 -23.72 -21.27
C SER A 378 -29.27 -23.25 -22.68
N ASP A 379 -28.41 -23.24 -23.66
CA ASP A 379 -28.57 -24.04 -24.88
C ASP A 379 -27.47 -23.78 -25.94
N ALA A 380 -26.84 -24.82 -26.26
CA ALA A 380 -26.61 -25.47 -27.52
C ALA A 380 -25.88 -24.76 -28.71
N THR A 381 -24.78 -25.43 -29.09
CA THR A 381 -24.34 -25.77 -30.46
C THR A 381 -23.62 -24.74 -31.30
N LYS A 382 -22.36 -25.02 -31.53
CA LYS A 382 -21.64 -25.43 -32.77
C LYS A 382 -20.21 -24.93 -32.82
N SER A 383 -19.32 -25.89 -32.84
CA SER A 383 -17.96 -25.81 -33.43
C SER A 383 -18.09 -25.69 -34.96
N PRO A 384 -17.08 -25.34 -35.78
CA PRO A 384 -15.75 -25.94 -35.74
C PRO A 384 -14.55 -25.07 -36.21
N ALA A 385 -13.39 -25.64 -35.93
CA ALA A 385 -12.15 -25.78 -36.72
C ALA A 385 -11.10 -24.68 -36.78
N GLU A 386 -9.95 -25.07 -36.32
CA GLU A 386 -8.62 -25.27 -36.97
C GLU A 386 -7.83 -23.98 -37.22
N GLU A 387 -6.59 -23.86 -36.93
CA GLU A 387 -5.31 -24.64 -36.93
C GLU A 387 -4.25 -23.83 -36.23
N THR A 388 -3.28 -24.25 -35.60
CA THR A 388 -2.10 -25.06 -35.66
C THR A 388 -1.06 -24.55 -34.68
N GLY A 389 -0.45 -25.44 -33.93
CA GLY A 389 0.97 -25.59 -33.76
C GLY A 389 1.48 -25.70 -32.32
N ALA A 390 1.58 -26.87 -31.85
CA ALA A 390 2.15 -27.61 -30.73
C ALA A 390 3.37 -27.02 -29.95
N PRO A 391 3.73 -27.52 -28.72
CA PRO A 391 3.69 -28.94 -28.39
C PRO A 391 2.85 -29.30 -27.14
N ALA A 392 2.33 -30.48 -27.16
CA ALA A 392 1.53 -31.14 -26.14
C ALA A 392 2.29 -31.31 -24.81
N THR A 393 1.75 -30.74 -23.75
CA THR A 393 1.93 -31.25 -22.40
C THR A 393 0.62 -31.91 -22.01
N GLY A 394 0.65 -33.22 -21.85
CA GLY A 394 -0.50 -34.01 -21.46
C GLY A 394 -1.07 -33.47 -20.14
N THR A 395 -2.35 -33.16 -20.16
CA THR A 395 -3.10 -32.79 -18.97
C THR A 395 -3.05 -33.98 -18.00
N ARG A 396 -2.29 -33.87 -16.92
CA ARG A 396 -2.19 -34.94 -15.92
C ARG A 396 -3.51 -34.99 -15.16
N VAL A 397 -4.15 -36.16 -15.19
CA VAL A 397 -5.36 -36.42 -14.44
C VAL A 397 -4.97 -37.04 -13.11
N LEU A 398 -5.39 -36.41 -11.99
CA LEU A 398 -5.15 -36.90 -10.63
C LEU A 398 -6.49 -37.33 -10.03
N ASN A 399 -6.61 -38.60 -9.60
CA ASN A 399 -7.83 -39.02 -8.90
C ASN A 399 -7.87 -38.41 -7.52
N GLY A 400 -9.03 -37.86 -7.12
CA GLY A 400 -9.19 -37.16 -5.84
C GLY A 400 -8.84 -38.02 -4.62
N ARG A 401 -9.03 -39.35 -4.67
CA ARG A 401 -8.65 -40.29 -3.58
C ARG A 401 -7.15 -40.49 -3.45
N ASP A 402 -6.38 -40.21 -4.50
CA ASP A 402 -4.93 -40.40 -4.50
C ASP A 402 -4.20 -39.15 -4.00
N VAL A 403 -4.91 -38.04 -3.78
CA VAL A 403 -4.35 -36.77 -3.27
C VAL A 403 -3.93 -36.95 -1.81
N LYS A 404 -2.63 -36.94 -1.57
CA LYS A 404 -2.06 -36.96 -0.20
C LYS A 404 -1.66 -35.58 0.28
N LYS A 405 -1.25 -34.69 -0.66
CA LYS A 405 -0.74 -33.36 -0.35
C LYS A 405 -1.35 -32.29 -1.24
N LEU A 406 -1.95 -31.29 -0.62
CA LEU A 406 -2.50 -30.11 -1.27
C LEU A 406 -1.74 -28.86 -0.81
N VAL A 407 -1.21 -28.08 -1.74
CA VAL A 407 -0.55 -26.82 -1.47
C VAL A 407 -1.41 -25.65 -1.96
N ILE A 408 -1.77 -24.73 -1.07
CA ILE A 408 -2.39 -23.46 -1.44
C ILE A 408 -1.26 -22.47 -1.69
N ALA A 409 -0.97 -22.22 -2.96
CA ALA A 409 0.13 -21.34 -3.35
C ALA A 409 -0.36 -19.92 -3.60
N CYS A 410 0.34 -18.96 -3.03
CA CYS A 410 0.15 -17.54 -3.34
C CYS A 410 1.50 -16.88 -3.58
N ASP A 411 1.50 -15.61 -3.95
CA ASP A 411 2.74 -14.90 -4.27
C ASP A 411 3.69 -14.82 -3.06
N ALA A 412 3.15 -14.69 -1.83
CA ALA A 412 3.92 -14.46 -0.60
C ALA A 412 3.86 -15.59 0.45
N GLY A 413 3.04 -16.61 0.26
CA GLY A 413 2.86 -17.67 1.25
C GLY A 413 2.20 -17.24 2.58
N MET A 414 1.60 -16.05 2.65
CA MET A 414 1.01 -15.50 3.88
C MET A 414 -0.34 -14.81 3.61
N GLY A 415 -1.05 -14.44 4.68
CA GLY A 415 -2.34 -13.74 4.59
C GLY A 415 -3.50 -14.65 4.21
N SER A 416 -4.20 -14.35 3.12
CA SER A 416 -5.42 -15.07 2.71
C SER A 416 -5.19 -16.56 2.42
N SER A 417 -4.01 -16.94 1.91
CA SER A 417 -3.65 -18.35 1.67
C SER A 417 -3.56 -19.17 2.95
N VAL A 418 -3.09 -18.57 4.05
CA VAL A 418 -3.03 -19.21 5.37
C VAL A 418 -4.44 -19.52 5.88
N MET A 419 -5.37 -18.57 5.72
CA MET A 419 -6.77 -18.76 6.14
C MET A 419 -7.45 -19.87 5.33
N VAL A 420 -7.26 -19.85 4.00
CA VAL A 420 -7.83 -20.88 3.13
C VAL A 420 -7.22 -22.25 3.41
N ALA A 421 -5.90 -22.35 3.54
CA ALA A 421 -5.21 -23.59 3.89
C ALA A 421 -5.69 -24.14 5.24
N SER A 422 -5.86 -23.27 6.25
CA SER A 422 -6.38 -23.67 7.57
C SER A 422 -7.83 -24.17 7.48
N SER A 423 -8.66 -23.54 6.66
CA SER A 423 -10.06 -23.97 6.42
C SER A 423 -10.09 -25.33 5.70
N MET A 424 -9.35 -25.46 4.59
CA MET A 424 -9.26 -26.70 3.82
C MET A 424 -8.65 -27.84 4.63
N LYS A 425 -7.64 -27.58 5.47
CA LYS A 425 -7.03 -28.56 6.38
C LYS A 425 -8.08 -29.16 7.32
N LYS A 426 -8.95 -28.34 7.93
CA LYS A 426 -10.04 -28.83 8.79
C LYS A 426 -11.04 -29.70 8.04
N ARG A 427 -11.38 -29.32 6.78
CA ARG A 427 -12.37 -30.05 5.97
C ARG A 427 -11.84 -31.34 5.39
N LEU A 428 -10.55 -31.38 5.04
CA LEU A 428 -9.91 -32.52 4.39
C LEU A 428 -9.18 -33.47 5.37
N ALA A 429 -9.02 -33.09 6.65
CA ALA A 429 -8.43 -33.94 7.68
C ALA A 429 -9.06 -35.34 7.77
N PRO A 430 -10.42 -35.54 7.68
CA PRO A 430 -11.02 -36.87 7.68
C PRO A 430 -10.62 -37.73 6.49
N HIS A 431 -10.11 -37.13 5.41
CA HIS A 431 -9.72 -37.83 4.17
C HIS A 431 -8.21 -38.10 4.09
N GLY A 432 -7.45 -37.76 5.14
CA GLY A 432 -6.00 -38.04 5.22
C GLY A 432 -5.14 -37.12 4.32
N VAL A 433 -5.68 -35.99 3.85
CA VAL A 433 -4.95 -35.04 2.99
C VAL A 433 -4.21 -34.02 3.84
N GLU A 434 -2.90 -33.92 3.64
CA GLU A 434 -2.07 -32.87 4.21
C GLU A 434 -2.24 -31.58 3.42
N VAL A 435 -2.78 -30.52 4.06
CA VAL A 435 -2.95 -29.21 3.44
C VAL A 435 -1.94 -28.25 4.03
N SER A 436 -1.15 -27.63 3.16
CA SER A 436 -0.16 -26.60 3.49
C SER A 436 -0.33 -25.33 2.64
N HIS A 437 0.36 -24.27 3.01
CA HIS A 437 0.46 -23.04 2.22
C HIS A 437 1.93 -22.70 2.00
N SER A 438 2.23 -22.10 0.85
CA SER A 438 3.59 -21.72 0.49
C SER A 438 3.60 -20.55 -0.49
N PRO A 439 4.68 -19.74 -0.51
CA PRO A 439 4.94 -18.91 -1.70
C PRO A 439 5.05 -19.80 -2.92
N VAL A 440 4.52 -19.36 -4.06
CA VAL A 440 4.56 -20.16 -5.31
C VAL A 440 5.99 -20.57 -5.68
N ASN A 441 6.99 -19.70 -5.39
CA ASN A 441 8.39 -19.94 -5.71
C ASN A 441 9.08 -20.97 -4.78
N GLU A 442 8.45 -21.33 -3.67
CA GLU A 442 8.98 -22.27 -2.66
C GLU A 442 8.18 -23.58 -2.63
N VAL A 443 7.26 -23.77 -3.58
CA VAL A 443 6.52 -25.01 -3.73
C VAL A 443 7.48 -26.12 -4.13
N SER A 444 7.40 -27.27 -3.46
CA SER A 444 8.22 -28.43 -3.82
C SER A 444 7.88 -28.95 -5.23
N PRO A 445 8.89 -29.26 -6.06
CA PRO A 445 8.66 -29.85 -7.38
C PRO A 445 7.87 -31.17 -7.36
N ASP A 446 7.87 -31.88 -6.23
CA ASP A 446 7.18 -33.18 -6.03
C ASP A 446 5.73 -32.98 -5.54
N THR A 447 5.20 -31.75 -5.51
CA THR A 447 3.82 -31.50 -5.09
C THR A 447 2.83 -32.09 -6.11
N GLU A 448 1.83 -32.83 -5.64
CA GLU A 448 0.84 -33.51 -6.47
C GLU A 448 -0.27 -32.56 -6.93
N LEU A 449 -0.77 -31.72 -6.02
CA LEU A 449 -1.88 -30.81 -6.27
C LEU A 449 -1.58 -29.40 -5.72
N ILE A 450 -1.68 -28.42 -6.59
CA ILE A 450 -1.49 -27.02 -6.25
C ILE A 450 -2.77 -26.26 -6.55
N MET A 451 -3.23 -25.45 -5.60
CA MET A 451 -4.25 -24.44 -5.85
C MET A 451 -3.61 -23.06 -5.78
N CYS A 452 -3.77 -22.26 -6.84
CA CYS A 452 -3.22 -20.90 -6.90
C CYS A 452 -4.15 -19.95 -7.65
N GLN A 453 -3.96 -18.64 -7.48
CA GLN A 453 -4.65 -17.66 -8.32
C GLN A 453 -4.25 -17.81 -9.78
N SER A 454 -5.20 -17.55 -10.71
CA SER A 454 -5.02 -17.70 -12.15
C SER A 454 -3.75 -17.02 -12.67
N GLY A 455 -3.40 -15.85 -12.16
CA GLY A 455 -2.16 -15.14 -12.52
C GLY A 455 -0.86 -15.81 -12.09
N LEU A 456 -0.91 -16.85 -11.28
CA LEU A 456 0.25 -17.60 -10.78
C LEU A 456 0.40 -18.98 -11.42
N ALA A 457 -0.56 -19.40 -12.23
CA ALA A 457 -0.61 -20.75 -12.81
C ALA A 457 0.65 -21.10 -13.62
N ASP A 458 1.13 -20.19 -14.47
CA ASP A 458 2.32 -20.43 -15.29
C ASP A 458 3.60 -20.53 -14.44
N ARG A 459 3.68 -19.75 -13.36
CA ARG A 459 4.80 -19.83 -12.40
C ARG A 459 4.76 -21.16 -11.65
N ALA A 460 3.58 -21.60 -11.22
CA ALA A 460 3.41 -22.88 -10.55
C ALA A 460 3.78 -24.05 -11.46
N ARG A 461 3.39 -24.02 -12.76
CA ARG A 461 3.79 -25.03 -13.75
C ARG A 461 5.30 -25.09 -13.97
N ASN A 462 5.97 -23.95 -13.99
CA ASN A 462 7.42 -23.90 -14.16
C ASN A 462 8.17 -24.51 -12.97
N ILE A 463 7.62 -24.44 -11.75
CA ILE A 463 8.26 -24.92 -10.53
C ILE A 463 7.91 -26.39 -10.25
N ALA A 464 6.66 -26.76 -10.46
CA ALA A 464 6.16 -28.11 -10.26
C ALA A 464 5.46 -28.62 -11.54
N PRO A 465 6.21 -28.97 -12.59
CA PRO A 465 5.66 -29.34 -13.89
C PRO A 465 4.80 -30.61 -13.86
N ASN A 466 4.96 -31.42 -12.82
CA ASN A 466 4.20 -32.65 -12.62
C ASN A 466 2.95 -32.49 -11.73
N ALA A 467 2.71 -31.32 -11.17
CA ALA A 467 1.55 -31.06 -10.33
C ALA A 467 0.29 -30.79 -11.15
N VAL A 468 -0.86 -31.23 -10.65
CA VAL A 468 -2.15 -30.74 -11.13
C VAL A 468 -2.38 -29.36 -10.51
N ILE A 469 -2.69 -28.38 -11.36
CA ILE A 469 -2.83 -26.98 -10.93
C ILE A 469 -4.28 -26.56 -11.13
N ILE A 470 -4.96 -26.31 -10.01
CA ILE A 470 -6.33 -25.78 -9.99
C ILE A 470 -6.28 -24.30 -9.68
N THR A 471 -6.82 -23.50 -10.56
CA THR A 471 -6.83 -22.04 -10.39
C THR A 471 -8.11 -21.57 -9.72
N PHE A 472 -7.99 -20.48 -8.96
CA PHE A 472 -9.09 -19.74 -8.36
C PHE A 472 -8.89 -18.22 -8.54
N GLU A 473 -9.97 -17.47 -8.52
CA GLU A 473 -9.94 -15.99 -8.63
C GLU A 473 -9.98 -15.34 -7.25
N GLN A 474 -10.76 -15.88 -6.32
CA GLN A 474 -10.97 -15.30 -5.00
C GLN A 474 -10.59 -16.26 -3.88
N PHE A 475 -9.91 -15.75 -2.83
CA PHE A 475 -9.52 -16.57 -1.68
C PHE A 475 -10.69 -17.02 -0.79
N LEU A 476 -11.82 -16.34 -0.85
CA LEU A 476 -13.01 -16.69 -0.06
C LEU A 476 -14.20 -16.90 -1.00
N GLY A 477 -14.86 -18.06 -0.86
CA GLY A 477 -16.09 -18.36 -1.59
C GLY A 477 -15.90 -18.83 -3.04
N ASP A 478 -14.67 -18.99 -3.53
CA ASP A 478 -14.43 -19.48 -4.90
C ASP A 478 -14.91 -20.94 -5.04
N PRO A 479 -15.69 -21.25 -6.10
CA PRO A 479 -16.18 -22.60 -6.35
C PRO A 479 -15.09 -23.64 -6.59
N ALA A 480 -13.87 -23.23 -6.94
CA ALA A 480 -12.72 -24.12 -7.10
C ALA A 480 -12.39 -24.88 -5.81
N PHE A 481 -12.52 -24.26 -4.64
CA PHE A 481 -12.29 -24.94 -3.34
C PHE A 481 -13.32 -26.04 -3.08
N ALA A 482 -14.58 -25.77 -3.37
CA ALA A 482 -15.64 -26.77 -3.23
C ALA A 482 -15.48 -27.92 -4.23
N ARG A 483 -15.05 -27.62 -5.48
CA ARG A 483 -14.77 -28.66 -6.50
C ARG A 483 -13.65 -29.60 -6.04
N VAL A 484 -12.53 -29.06 -5.56
CA VAL A 484 -11.41 -29.87 -5.08
C VAL A 484 -11.82 -30.69 -3.85
N GLU A 485 -12.57 -30.11 -2.89
CA GLU A 485 -13.09 -30.82 -1.73
C GLU A 485 -14.01 -31.97 -2.13
N ASN A 486 -14.93 -31.74 -3.07
CA ASN A 486 -15.85 -32.77 -3.55
C ASN A 486 -15.11 -33.88 -4.33
N ALA A 487 -14.16 -33.51 -5.20
CA ALA A 487 -13.37 -34.49 -5.93
C ALA A 487 -12.56 -35.41 -4.99
N ILE A 488 -11.99 -34.84 -3.92
CA ILE A 488 -11.28 -35.64 -2.92
C ILE A 488 -12.24 -36.57 -2.16
N LYS A 489 -13.47 -36.13 -1.87
CA LYS A 489 -14.48 -36.94 -1.19
C LYS A 489 -15.08 -38.02 -2.06
N SER A 490 -15.42 -37.72 -3.31
CA SER A 490 -16.08 -38.63 -4.27
C SER A 490 -15.08 -39.54 -5.00
N GLY A 491 -13.82 -39.13 -5.15
CA GLY A 491 -12.84 -39.79 -6.00
C GLY A 491 -12.94 -39.40 -7.46
N GLU A 492 -13.52 -38.24 -7.76
CA GLU A 492 -13.54 -37.66 -9.10
C GLU A 492 -12.14 -37.22 -9.52
N ASN A 493 -11.93 -37.19 -10.84
CA ASN A 493 -10.66 -36.80 -11.42
C ASN A 493 -10.51 -35.25 -11.39
N LEU A 494 -9.35 -34.78 -10.92
CA LEU A 494 -8.87 -33.43 -11.01
C LEU A 494 -7.98 -33.25 -12.25
N VAL A 495 -8.27 -32.23 -13.05
CA VAL A 495 -7.58 -31.95 -14.32
C VAL A 495 -7.12 -30.51 -14.34
#